data_210aa11f80f92a7cd01247d4b0aaeff0
#
_entry.id   210aa11f80f92a7cd01247d4b0aaeff0
#
_cell.length_a   1.000
_cell.length_b   1.000
_cell.length_c   1.000
_cell.angle_alpha   90.00
_cell.angle_beta   90.00
_cell.angle_gamma   90.00
#
_symmetry.space_group_name_H-M   'P 1'
#
loop_
_entity.id
_entity.type
_entity.pdbx_description
1 polymer ?
#
loop_
_entity_poly.entity_id
_entity_poly.type
_entity_poly.pdbx_seq_one_letter_code
_entity_poly.pdbx_strand_id
1 'polypeptide(L)'
;MEVIEWDQKFNIGVEVVDKAHAKLFRIMKKLLEISHDGESNQHIYKEGVKYLETYSMTHFSEEEAYMRSIRYQGYAEHKRIHDNFRDKTLVAMKKDLELSNYSCGAIERLVETMGRWLAEHIMREDQAIVGKNATRKNYDFSAQIPLISKIVNRAMTNLFQNEAKLVSANYKGQNFGEGFYSRQQYDIEGGIRLQMLLGVEAPLLLKGVGVMSGQQIIKKEELNKEDVLHIFEKLFQEMSKLFRVETENEFTMDNLLSRDEFRTVYMKGYPCSLLYSTKSGYFTFSYRSWRIRSNSAQSGAEKKGK
;
A
#
# COMPACT_ATOMS: atom_id res chain seq x y z
N MET A 1 15.63 -3.65 -17.29
CA MET A 1 15.20 -3.30 -15.93
C MET A 1 14.84 -1.82 -15.92
N GLU A 2 13.67 -1.43 -15.42
CA GLU A 2 13.26 -0.02 -15.33
C GLU A 2 13.79 0.54 -14.00
N VAL A 3 14.84 1.36 -14.08
CA VAL A 3 15.43 2.01 -12.90
C VAL A 3 14.61 3.26 -12.60
N ILE A 4 14.19 3.42 -11.36
CA ILE A 4 13.47 4.62 -10.92
C ILE A 4 14.45 5.79 -10.94
N GLU A 5 14.20 6.75 -11.81
CA GLU A 5 14.97 8.00 -11.90
C GLU A 5 14.33 9.11 -11.08
N TRP A 6 15.12 10.13 -10.76
CA TRP A 6 14.62 11.34 -10.13
C TRP A 6 13.57 12.04 -11.00
N ASP A 7 12.45 12.40 -10.40
CA ASP A 7 11.36 13.12 -11.02
C ASP A 7 10.93 14.28 -10.10
N GLN A 8 10.46 15.40 -10.67
CA GLN A 8 10.00 16.57 -9.89
C GLN A 8 8.84 16.24 -8.93
N LYS A 9 8.08 15.17 -9.19
CA LYS A 9 7.06 14.67 -8.26
C LYS A 9 7.60 14.27 -6.90
N PHE A 10 8.91 13.98 -6.80
CA PHE A 10 9.60 13.65 -5.56
C PHE A 10 9.99 14.90 -4.74
N ASN A 11 9.86 16.12 -5.29
CA ASN A 11 10.13 17.33 -4.53
C ASN A 11 9.11 17.52 -3.38
N ILE A 12 9.62 17.61 -2.16
CA ILE A 12 8.80 17.97 -1.01
C ILE A 12 8.72 19.49 -0.82
N GLY A 13 9.65 20.25 -1.41
CA GLY A 13 9.73 21.72 -1.32
C GLY A 13 10.66 22.20 -0.20
N VAL A 14 11.46 21.29 0.36
CA VAL A 14 12.54 21.60 1.31
C VAL A 14 13.87 21.40 0.58
N GLU A 15 14.51 22.52 0.19
CA GLU A 15 15.64 22.51 -0.75
C GLU A 15 16.77 21.55 -0.34
N VAL A 16 17.13 21.50 0.94
CA VAL A 16 18.20 20.62 1.42
C VAL A 16 17.83 19.14 1.27
N VAL A 17 16.58 18.79 1.55
CA VAL A 17 16.05 17.42 1.43
C VAL A 17 15.92 17.05 -0.04
N ASP A 18 15.32 17.92 -0.87
CA ASP A 18 15.13 17.68 -2.31
C ASP A 18 16.46 17.49 -3.04
N LYS A 19 17.49 18.29 -2.70
CA LYS A 19 18.85 18.11 -3.24
C LYS A 19 19.48 16.78 -2.83
N ALA A 20 19.24 16.35 -1.59
CA ALA A 20 19.76 15.07 -1.09
C ALA A 20 19.09 13.89 -1.80
N HIS A 21 17.77 13.93 -1.99
CA HIS A 21 17.02 12.92 -2.76
C HIS A 21 17.53 12.82 -4.21
N ALA A 22 17.61 13.95 -4.92
CA ALA A 22 18.11 13.98 -6.29
C ALA A 22 19.54 13.41 -6.40
N LYS A 23 20.38 13.66 -5.39
CA LYS A 23 21.73 13.13 -5.35
C LYS A 23 21.76 11.63 -5.09
N LEU A 24 20.89 11.09 -4.21
CA LEU A 24 20.79 9.64 -3.98
C LEU A 24 20.39 8.89 -5.26
N PHE A 25 19.39 9.37 -6.01
CA PHE A 25 19.04 8.77 -7.30
C PHE A 25 20.19 8.82 -8.31
N ARG A 26 20.95 9.92 -8.35
CA ARG A 26 22.13 10.05 -9.22
C ARG A 26 23.24 9.07 -8.84
N ILE A 27 23.51 8.88 -7.54
CA ILE A 27 24.50 7.92 -7.07
C ILE A 27 24.09 6.50 -7.46
N MET A 28 22.83 6.12 -7.26
CA MET A 28 22.31 4.82 -7.64
C MET A 28 22.43 4.57 -9.15
N LYS A 29 22.04 5.56 -9.98
CA LYS A 29 22.20 5.48 -11.43
C LYS A 29 23.66 5.28 -11.83
N LYS A 30 24.58 6.06 -11.25
CA LYS A 30 26.01 5.95 -11.55
C LYS A 30 26.59 4.60 -11.15
N LEU A 31 26.17 4.06 -10.00
CA LEU A 31 26.60 2.74 -9.55
C LEU A 31 26.16 1.64 -10.52
N LEU A 32 24.94 1.76 -11.06
CA LEU A 32 24.41 0.83 -12.07
C LEU A 32 25.14 0.95 -13.40
N GLU A 33 25.41 2.16 -13.89
CA GLU A 33 26.18 2.38 -15.11
C GLU A 33 27.56 1.70 -15.03
N ILE A 34 28.29 1.93 -13.93
CA ILE A 34 29.59 1.31 -13.70
C ILE A 34 29.48 -0.22 -13.67
N SER A 35 28.39 -0.78 -13.12
CA SER A 35 28.23 -2.24 -13.06
C SER A 35 28.02 -2.89 -14.42
N HIS A 36 27.59 -2.13 -15.44
CA HIS A 36 27.36 -2.61 -16.81
C HIS A 36 28.55 -2.38 -17.75
N ASP A 37 29.52 -1.54 -17.40
CA ASP A 37 30.66 -1.20 -18.26
C ASP A 37 31.71 -2.34 -18.41
N GLY A 38 31.44 -3.54 -17.88
CA GLY A 38 32.20 -4.76 -18.14
C GLY A 38 33.60 -4.86 -17.47
N GLU A 39 34.11 -3.77 -16.92
CA GLU A 39 35.30 -3.79 -16.08
C GLU A 39 34.89 -4.12 -14.64
N SER A 40 34.85 -5.42 -14.28
CA SER A 40 34.46 -5.85 -12.94
C SER A 40 35.53 -5.49 -11.92
N ASN A 41 35.60 -4.23 -11.55
CA ASN A 41 36.44 -3.74 -10.47
C ASN A 41 35.66 -3.75 -9.16
N GLN A 42 35.70 -4.89 -8.46
CA GLN A 42 35.06 -5.08 -7.16
C GLN A 42 35.37 -3.95 -6.16
N HIS A 43 36.57 -3.37 -6.24
CA HIS A 43 36.94 -2.25 -5.38
C HIS A 43 36.09 -1.02 -5.66
N ILE A 44 35.84 -0.69 -6.92
CA ILE A 44 34.98 0.45 -7.31
C ILE A 44 33.55 0.24 -6.80
N TYR A 45 33.01 -0.98 -6.91
CA TYR A 45 31.66 -1.29 -6.40
C TYR A 45 31.60 -1.15 -4.88
N LYS A 46 32.60 -1.66 -4.15
CA LYS A 46 32.66 -1.51 -2.68
C LYS A 46 32.67 -0.04 -2.25
N GLU A 47 33.50 0.77 -2.88
CA GLU A 47 33.58 2.20 -2.57
C GLU A 47 32.29 2.95 -2.97
N GLY A 48 31.69 2.62 -4.13
CA GLY A 48 30.45 3.20 -4.57
C GLY A 48 29.29 2.87 -3.62
N VAL A 49 29.17 1.62 -3.18
CA VAL A 49 28.17 1.18 -2.19
C VAL A 49 28.39 1.87 -0.85
N LYS A 50 29.64 1.94 -0.38
CA LYS A 50 29.96 2.65 0.87
C LYS A 50 29.62 4.13 0.81
N TYR A 51 29.87 4.76 -0.34
CA TYR A 51 29.50 6.16 -0.56
C TYR A 51 27.98 6.34 -0.51
N LEU A 52 27.22 5.47 -1.18
CA LEU A 52 25.76 5.47 -1.18
C LEU A 52 25.21 5.29 0.25
N GLU A 53 25.76 4.35 1.02
CA GLU A 53 25.41 4.12 2.43
C GLU A 53 25.66 5.37 3.28
N THR A 54 26.89 5.90 3.22
CA THR A 54 27.28 7.08 4.01
C THR A 54 26.39 8.28 3.69
N TYR A 55 26.12 8.49 2.40
CA TYR A 55 25.28 9.60 1.98
C TYR A 55 23.82 9.43 2.43
N SER A 56 23.29 8.20 2.41
CA SER A 56 21.93 7.91 2.92
C SER A 56 21.82 8.21 4.41
N MET A 57 22.84 7.85 5.20
CA MET A 57 22.85 8.15 6.65
C MET A 57 22.93 9.65 6.93
N THR A 58 23.73 10.38 6.15
CA THR A 58 23.82 11.85 6.24
C THR A 58 22.47 12.48 5.94
N HIS A 59 21.82 12.06 4.85
CA HIS A 59 20.51 12.53 4.47
C HIS A 59 19.46 12.31 5.57
N PHE A 60 19.37 11.09 6.13
CA PHE A 60 18.43 10.81 7.23
C PHE A 60 18.68 11.72 8.44
N SER A 61 19.95 11.94 8.78
CA SER A 61 20.31 12.84 9.89
C SER A 61 19.88 14.30 9.65
N GLU A 62 20.07 14.81 8.43
CA GLU A 62 19.68 16.16 8.02
C GLU A 62 18.16 16.32 8.01
N GLU A 63 17.45 15.34 7.47
CA GLU A 63 16.00 15.34 7.45
C GLU A 63 15.39 15.24 8.85
N GLU A 64 15.94 14.36 9.70
CA GLU A 64 15.56 14.26 11.10
C GLU A 64 15.81 15.56 11.87
N ALA A 65 16.91 16.27 11.57
CA ALA A 65 17.19 17.58 12.14
C ALA A 65 16.15 18.62 11.67
N TYR A 66 15.79 18.60 10.40
CA TYR A 66 14.73 19.45 9.86
C TYR A 66 13.39 19.17 10.54
N MET A 67 12.96 17.89 10.63
CA MET A 67 11.72 17.51 11.31
C MET A 67 11.66 18.01 12.77
N ARG A 68 12.78 17.89 13.49
CA ARG A 68 12.88 18.42 14.87
C ARG A 68 12.74 19.95 14.91
N SER A 69 13.38 20.66 13.97
CA SER A 69 13.33 22.12 13.90
C SER A 69 11.91 22.68 13.74
N ILE A 70 11.08 21.97 12.96
CA ILE A 70 9.67 22.34 12.73
C ILE A 70 8.70 21.70 13.73
N ARG A 71 9.21 20.96 14.72
CA ARG A 71 8.42 20.19 15.69
C ARG A 71 7.41 19.26 15.03
N TYR A 72 7.84 18.54 13.98
CA TYR A 72 6.98 17.61 13.26
C TYR A 72 6.45 16.52 14.18
N GLN A 73 5.14 16.40 14.31
CA GLN A 73 4.51 15.46 15.25
C GLN A 73 4.74 13.98 14.88
N GLY A 74 4.95 13.69 13.58
CA GLY A 74 5.26 12.36 13.08
C GLY A 74 6.73 11.94 13.22
N TYR A 75 7.58 12.76 13.85
CA TYR A 75 9.03 12.53 13.93
C TYR A 75 9.42 11.14 14.45
N ALA A 76 8.83 10.69 15.55
CA ALA A 76 9.20 9.42 16.16
C ALA A 76 8.93 8.21 15.24
N GLU A 77 7.80 8.21 14.55
CA GLU A 77 7.45 7.15 13.60
C GLU A 77 8.31 7.22 12.34
N HIS A 78 8.53 8.41 11.80
CA HIS A 78 9.38 8.62 10.65
C HIS A 78 10.82 8.15 10.92
N LYS A 79 11.38 8.56 12.07
CA LYS A 79 12.70 8.06 12.50
C LYS A 79 12.75 6.54 12.62
N ARG A 80 11.70 5.90 13.13
CA ARG A 80 11.61 4.44 13.21
C ARG A 80 11.69 3.77 11.83
N ILE A 81 11.17 4.42 10.79
CA ILE A 81 11.27 3.94 9.40
C ILE A 81 12.72 4.01 8.93
N HIS A 82 13.43 5.13 9.20
CA HIS A 82 14.87 5.26 8.91
C HIS A 82 15.71 4.21 9.65
N ASP A 83 15.45 4.02 10.96
CA ASP A 83 16.15 3.03 11.77
C ASP A 83 15.90 1.61 11.23
N ASN A 84 14.68 1.25 10.84
CA ASN A 84 14.39 -0.05 10.23
C ASN A 84 15.10 -0.25 8.89
N PHE A 85 15.18 0.79 8.06
CA PHE A 85 15.93 0.71 6.81
C PHE A 85 17.41 0.45 7.09
N ARG A 86 18.03 1.26 7.95
CA ARG A 86 19.42 1.15 8.34
C ARG A 86 19.76 -0.22 8.94
N ASP A 87 18.96 -0.65 9.95
CA ASP A 87 19.33 -1.77 10.81
C ASP A 87 18.89 -3.13 10.23
N LYS A 88 17.96 -3.15 9.28
CA LYS A 88 17.44 -4.39 8.67
C LYS A 88 17.64 -4.44 7.16
N THR A 89 17.09 -3.48 6.43
CA THR A 89 17.07 -3.53 4.96
C THR A 89 18.47 -3.38 4.38
N LEU A 90 19.21 -2.38 4.84
CA LEU A 90 20.57 -2.13 4.39
C LEU A 90 21.53 -3.28 4.78
N VAL A 91 21.38 -3.83 5.99
CA VAL A 91 22.17 -4.99 6.45
C VAL A 91 21.91 -6.21 5.56
N ALA A 92 20.66 -6.48 5.21
CA ALA A 92 20.34 -7.60 4.32
C ALA A 92 20.92 -7.41 2.90
N MET A 93 20.84 -6.19 2.36
CA MET A 93 21.42 -5.87 1.07
C MET A 93 22.96 -5.99 1.07
N LYS A 94 23.62 -5.53 2.12
CA LYS A 94 25.09 -5.68 2.26
C LYS A 94 25.49 -7.15 2.30
N LYS A 95 24.76 -7.97 3.03
CA LYS A 95 24.99 -9.42 3.08
C LYS A 95 24.85 -10.08 1.69
N ASP A 96 23.85 -9.70 0.91
CA ASP A 96 23.67 -10.19 -0.48
C ASP A 96 24.87 -9.80 -1.36
N LEU A 97 25.33 -8.54 -1.26
CA LEU A 97 26.52 -8.06 -1.97
C LEU A 97 27.78 -8.85 -1.61
N GLU A 98 28.02 -9.08 -0.34
CA GLU A 98 29.17 -9.85 0.14
C GLU A 98 29.12 -11.30 -0.35
N LEU A 99 27.98 -11.99 -0.19
CA LEU A 99 27.80 -13.38 -0.61
C LEU A 99 27.92 -13.55 -2.13
N SER A 100 27.52 -12.56 -2.90
CA SER A 100 27.62 -12.57 -4.37
C SER A 100 28.93 -11.98 -4.91
N ASN A 101 29.88 -11.68 -4.03
CA ASN A 101 31.13 -11.03 -4.36
C ASN A 101 31.00 -9.74 -5.17
N TYR A 102 29.97 -8.94 -4.85
CA TYR A 102 29.63 -7.68 -5.54
C TYR A 102 29.39 -7.88 -7.05
N SER A 103 28.76 -8.95 -7.45
CA SER A 103 28.41 -9.20 -8.84
C SER A 103 27.50 -8.09 -9.40
N CYS A 104 27.50 -7.89 -10.72
CA CYS A 104 26.63 -6.94 -11.42
C CYS A 104 25.16 -7.13 -11.00
N GLY A 105 24.66 -8.38 -11.02
CA GLY A 105 23.27 -8.69 -10.60
C GLY A 105 22.96 -8.35 -9.13
N ALA A 106 23.96 -8.37 -8.24
CA ALA A 106 23.76 -7.95 -6.85
C ALA A 106 23.72 -6.41 -6.72
N ILE A 107 24.51 -5.70 -7.50
CA ILE A 107 24.42 -4.23 -7.59
C ILE A 107 23.07 -3.81 -8.16
N GLU A 108 22.58 -4.49 -9.19
CA GLU A 108 21.23 -4.25 -9.75
C GLU A 108 20.14 -4.42 -8.71
N ARG A 109 20.15 -5.51 -7.94
CA ARG A 109 19.18 -5.74 -6.85
C ARG A 109 19.25 -4.70 -5.75
N LEU A 110 20.47 -4.27 -5.38
CA LEU A 110 20.67 -3.19 -4.42
C LEU A 110 20.02 -1.90 -4.92
N VAL A 111 20.34 -1.47 -6.14
CA VAL A 111 19.83 -0.22 -6.72
C VAL A 111 18.31 -0.27 -6.88
N GLU A 112 17.77 -1.39 -7.34
CA GLU A 112 16.32 -1.58 -7.46
C GLU A 112 15.62 -1.49 -6.09
N THR A 113 16.16 -2.18 -5.09
CA THR A 113 15.56 -2.20 -3.74
C THR A 113 15.64 -0.84 -3.08
N MET A 114 16.80 -0.18 -3.13
CA MET A 114 16.96 1.17 -2.58
C MET A 114 16.13 2.21 -3.32
N GLY A 115 16.12 2.18 -4.65
CA GLY A 115 15.38 3.13 -5.47
C GLY A 115 13.88 3.04 -5.22
N ARG A 116 13.35 1.81 -5.13
CA ARG A 116 11.94 1.57 -4.79
C ARG A 116 11.62 2.06 -3.39
N TRP A 117 12.44 1.69 -2.41
CA TRP A 117 12.24 2.12 -1.04
C TRP A 117 12.28 3.65 -0.93
N LEU A 118 13.29 4.31 -1.52
CA LEU A 118 13.43 5.76 -1.46
C LEU A 118 12.25 6.47 -2.14
N ALA A 119 11.84 6.04 -3.33
CA ALA A 119 10.69 6.62 -4.02
C ALA A 119 9.39 6.48 -3.19
N GLU A 120 9.15 5.31 -2.59
CA GLU A 120 8.01 5.09 -1.72
C GLU A 120 8.10 5.92 -0.45
N HIS A 121 9.28 6.04 0.14
CA HIS A 121 9.54 6.84 1.35
C HIS A 121 9.24 8.31 1.09
N ILE A 122 9.82 8.90 0.06
CA ILE A 122 9.58 10.30 -0.32
C ILE A 122 8.08 10.56 -0.53
N MET A 123 7.43 9.71 -1.31
CA MET A 123 6.02 9.91 -1.68
C MET A 123 5.06 9.72 -0.52
N ARG A 124 5.43 8.97 0.51
CA ARG A 124 4.56 8.66 1.65
C ARG A 124 4.91 9.42 2.90
N GLU A 125 6.20 9.43 3.24
CA GLU A 125 6.65 9.90 4.54
C GLU A 125 7.16 11.35 4.47
N ASP A 126 8.06 11.65 3.52
CA ASP A 126 8.68 12.97 3.46
C ASP A 126 7.69 14.04 3.00
N GLN A 127 6.81 13.72 2.04
CA GLN A 127 5.73 14.64 1.66
C GLN A 127 4.76 14.94 2.81
N ALA A 128 4.63 14.03 3.79
CA ALA A 128 3.82 14.27 4.97
C ALA A 128 4.45 15.32 5.92
N ILE A 129 5.78 15.43 5.94
CA ILE A 129 6.50 16.44 6.77
C ILE A 129 6.04 17.85 6.41
N VAL A 130 5.81 18.12 5.13
CA VAL A 130 5.41 19.44 4.60
C VAL A 130 3.90 19.57 4.34
N GLY A 131 3.11 18.58 4.82
CA GLY A 131 1.65 18.61 4.69
C GLY A 131 1.14 18.34 3.27
N LYS A 132 2.00 17.98 2.29
CA LYS A 132 1.57 17.64 0.92
C LYS A 132 0.72 16.37 0.87
N ASN A 133 0.88 15.49 1.86
CA ASN A 133 0.06 14.30 2.08
C ASN A 133 -0.86 14.47 3.30
N ALA A 134 -1.32 15.67 3.61
CA ALA A 134 -2.20 15.96 4.75
C ALA A 134 -3.54 15.19 4.71
N THR A 135 -3.83 14.50 3.60
CA THR A 135 -4.93 13.53 3.47
C THR A 135 -4.56 12.12 3.96
N ARG A 136 -3.30 11.87 4.26
CA ARG A 136 -2.83 10.66 4.94
C ARG A 136 -2.25 11.04 6.30
N LYS A 137 -3.12 11.34 7.29
CA LYS A 137 -2.80 10.91 8.65
C LYS A 137 -2.47 9.43 8.51
N ASN A 138 -1.21 9.03 8.72
CA ASN A 138 -0.92 7.65 9.03
C ASN A 138 -1.72 7.33 10.29
N TYR A 139 -2.95 6.85 10.08
CA TYR A 139 -3.62 6.11 11.12
C TYR A 139 -2.69 4.93 11.36
N ASP A 140 -2.13 4.87 12.53
CA ASP A 140 -1.54 3.64 13.03
C ASP A 140 -2.67 2.60 13.08
N PHE A 141 -2.85 1.90 11.96
CA PHE A 141 -3.87 0.86 11.85
C PHE A 141 -3.55 -0.32 12.77
N SER A 142 -2.32 -0.38 13.32
CA SER A 142 -1.94 -1.44 14.25
C SER A 142 -2.83 -1.43 15.50
N ALA A 143 -3.19 -0.25 16.00
CA ALA A 143 -4.14 -0.09 17.10
C ALA A 143 -5.59 -0.46 16.71
N GLN A 144 -5.93 -0.41 15.40
CA GLN A 144 -7.27 -0.76 14.91
C GLN A 144 -7.39 -2.24 14.48
N ILE A 145 -6.28 -2.93 14.22
CA ILE A 145 -6.27 -4.33 13.79
C ILE A 145 -7.09 -5.23 14.71
N PRO A 146 -7.01 -5.15 16.04
CA PRO A 146 -7.83 -5.98 16.92
C PRO A 146 -9.35 -5.76 16.72
N LEU A 147 -9.77 -4.50 16.55
CA LEU A 147 -11.17 -4.17 16.29
C LEU A 147 -11.61 -4.66 14.91
N ILE A 148 -10.81 -4.44 13.88
CA ILE A 148 -11.06 -4.93 12.52
C ILE A 148 -11.15 -6.45 12.53
N SER A 149 -10.19 -7.14 13.13
CA SER A 149 -10.18 -8.61 13.23
C SER A 149 -11.39 -9.17 13.98
N LYS A 150 -11.89 -8.46 15.00
CA LYS A 150 -13.12 -8.84 15.69
C LYS A 150 -14.34 -8.78 14.76
N ILE A 151 -14.45 -7.74 13.93
CA ILE A 151 -15.54 -7.59 12.97
C ILE A 151 -15.41 -8.61 11.84
N VAL A 152 -14.19 -8.80 11.31
CA VAL A 152 -13.91 -9.85 10.31
C VAL A 152 -14.28 -11.22 10.85
N ASN A 153 -13.86 -11.57 12.07
CA ASN A 153 -14.22 -12.86 12.66
C ASN A 153 -15.73 -13.03 12.83
N ARG A 154 -16.44 -11.97 13.23
CA ARG A 154 -17.91 -12.03 13.31
C ARG A 154 -18.54 -12.29 11.93
N ALA A 155 -18.08 -11.59 10.89
CA ALA A 155 -18.54 -11.81 9.52
C ALA A 155 -18.22 -13.24 9.04
N MET A 156 -17.00 -13.72 9.29
CA MET A 156 -16.60 -15.06 8.91
C MET A 156 -17.40 -16.15 9.65
N THR A 157 -17.69 -15.96 10.92
CA THR A 157 -18.53 -16.89 11.69
C THR A 157 -19.97 -16.89 11.16
N ASN A 158 -20.56 -15.71 10.96
CA ASN A 158 -21.97 -15.60 10.58
C ASN A 158 -22.24 -16.06 9.14
N LEU A 159 -21.37 -15.69 8.20
CA LEU A 159 -21.60 -15.94 6.76
C LEU A 159 -20.95 -17.25 6.28
N PHE A 160 -19.89 -17.71 6.92
CA PHE A 160 -19.10 -18.83 6.41
C PHE A 160 -18.93 -19.98 7.44
N GLN A 161 -19.41 -19.80 8.68
CA GLN A 161 -19.17 -20.73 9.77
C GLN A 161 -17.68 -21.07 9.95
N ASN A 162 -16.83 -20.06 9.79
CA ASN A 162 -15.38 -20.16 9.88
C ASN A 162 -14.80 -19.12 10.84
N GLU A 163 -13.68 -19.44 11.43
CA GLU A 163 -12.83 -18.48 12.14
C GLU A 163 -11.74 -17.96 11.21
N ALA A 164 -11.46 -16.66 11.27
CA ALA A 164 -10.39 -16.04 10.50
C ALA A 164 -9.18 -15.76 11.39
N LYS A 165 -7.99 -16.07 10.88
CA LYS A 165 -6.70 -15.72 11.51
C LYS A 165 -5.97 -14.72 10.63
N LEU A 166 -5.49 -13.63 11.22
CA LEU A 166 -4.70 -12.64 10.51
C LEU A 166 -3.37 -13.26 10.05
N VAL A 167 -3.12 -13.23 8.74
CA VAL A 167 -1.88 -13.72 8.11
C VAL A 167 -0.93 -12.56 7.83
N SER A 168 -1.47 -11.42 7.36
CA SER A 168 -0.70 -10.24 7.04
C SER A 168 -1.48 -8.97 7.34
N ALA A 169 -0.82 -8.03 8.04
CA ALA A 169 -1.32 -6.67 8.25
C ALA A 169 -0.86 -5.69 7.15
N ASN A 170 -0.11 -6.18 6.17
CA ASN A 170 0.41 -5.41 5.06
C ASN A 170 0.36 -6.24 3.77
N TYR A 171 -0.84 -6.72 3.43
CA TYR A 171 -1.06 -7.46 2.20
C TYR A 171 -0.79 -6.56 1.00
N LYS A 172 -0.13 -7.08 -0.03
CA LYS A 172 0.33 -6.32 -1.21
C LYS A 172 -0.32 -6.77 -2.52
N GLY A 173 -1.47 -7.44 -2.44
CA GLY A 173 -2.18 -7.93 -3.64
C GLY A 173 -1.59 -9.22 -4.23
N GLN A 174 -0.79 -9.96 -3.44
CA GLN A 174 -0.28 -11.27 -3.87
C GLN A 174 -1.43 -12.24 -4.18
N ASN A 175 -1.15 -13.20 -5.04
CA ASN A 175 -2.10 -14.25 -5.34
C ASN A 175 -2.29 -15.16 -4.12
N PHE A 176 -3.54 -15.40 -3.74
CA PHE A 176 -3.92 -16.34 -2.68
C PHE A 176 -4.81 -17.49 -3.21
N GLY A 177 -4.80 -17.71 -4.50
CA GLY A 177 -5.62 -18.74 -5.16
C GLY A 177 -6.60 -18.16 -6.17
N GLU A 178 -7.59 -18.93 -6.56
CA GLU A 178 -8.70 -18.46 -7.38
C GLU A 178 -9.62 -17.60 -6.50
N GLY A 179 -9.67 -16.30 -6.78
CA GLY A 179 -10.38 -15.33 -5.95
C GLY A 179 -11.48 -14.61 -6.71
N PHE A 180 -12.52 -14.27 -5.97
CA PHE A 180 -13.55 -13.32 -6.35
C PHE A 180 -13.26 -11.99 -5.65
N TYR A 181 -13.48 -10.88 -6.34
CA TYR A 181 -13.08 -9.56 -5.86
C TYR A 181 -14.21 -8.57 -6.03
N SER A 182 -14.33 -7.65 -5.07
CA SER A 182 -15.36 -6.63 -5.12
C SER A 182 -14.90 -5.33 -4.48
N ARG A 183 -15.48 -4.22 -4.95
CA ARG A 183 -15.19 -2.86 -4.51
C ARG A 183 -16.48 -2.11 -4.21
N GLN A 184 -16.52 -1.41 -3.08
CA GLN A 184 -17.59 -0.50 -2.71
C GLN A 184 -17.06 0.87 -2.32
N GLN A 185 -17.79 1.92 -2.66
CA GLN A 185 -17.49 3.30 -2.28
C GLN A 185 -18.64 3.90 -1.49
N TYR A 186 -18.31 4.71 -0.50
CA TYR A 186 -19.25 5.41 0.36
C TYR A 186 -18.85 6.87 0.47
N ASP A 187 -19.79 7.77 0.36
CA ASP A 187 -19.60 9.16 0.68
C ASP A 187 -20.00 9.39 2.14
N ILE A 188 -19.04 9.86 2.94
CA ILE A 188 -19.19 10.10 4.38
C ILE A 188 -19.35 11.60 4.60
N GLU A 189 -20.09 11.98 5.67
CA GLU A 189 -20.20 13.37 6.09
C GLU A 189 -18.84 14.10 6.14
N GLY A 190 -18.84 15.37 5.79
CA GLY A 190 -17.61 16.17 5.70
C GLY A 190 -16.85 16.05 4.38
N GLY A 191 -17.49 15.51 3.31
CA GLY A 191 -16.89 15.43 1.98
C GLY A 191 -15.75 14.38 1.90
N ILE A 192 -15.86 13.33 2.67
CA ILE A 192 -14.90 12.21 2.66
C ILE A 192 -15.50 11.05 1.86
N ARG A 193 -14.74 10.50 0.94
CA ARG A 193 -15.08 9.24 0.25
C ARG A 193 -14.25 8.10 0.84
N LEU A 194 -14.95 7.04 1.25
CA LEU A 194 -14.36 5.76 1.69
C LEU A 194 -14.46 4.77 0.54
N GLN A 195 -13.40 4.03 0.27
CA GLN A 195 -13.41 2.89 -0.63
C GLN A 195 -12.95 1.65 0.11
N MET A 196 -13.77 0.62 0.08
CA MET A 196 -13.43 -0.72 0.56
C MET A 196 -13.20 -1.66 -0.62
N LEU A 197 -12.26 -2.57 -0.47
CA LEU A 197 -11.90 -3.59 -1.44
C LEU A 197 -11.80 -4.92 -0.72
N LEU A 198 -12.56 -5.89 -1.19
CA LEU A 198 -12.64 -7.24 -0.64
C LEU A 198 -12.17 -8.27 -1.68
N GLY A 199 -11.56 -9.36 -1.19
CA GLY A 199 -11.27 -10.54 -1.98
C GLY A 199 -11.59 -11.78 -1.17
N VAL A 200 -12.24 -12.76 -1.79
CA VAL A 200 -12.64 -14.03 -1.19
C VAL A 200 -12.17 -15.16 -2.09
N GLU A 201 -11.43 -16.13 -1.54
CA GLU A 201 -11.03 -17.30 -2.29
C GLU A 201 -12.24 -18.20 -2.60
N ALA A 202 -12.22 -18.84 -3.78
CA ALA A 202 -13.34 -19.63 -4.27
C ALA A 202 -13.87 -20.67 -3.27
N PRO A 203 -13.05 -21.49 -2.59
CA PRO A 203 -13.57 -22.46 -1.61
C PRO A 203 -14.28 -21.80 -0.43
N LEU A 204 -13.81 -20.63 0.01
CA LEU A 204 -14.47 -19.87 1.08
C LEU A 204 -15.80 -19.29 0.59
N LEU A 205 -15.85 -18.78 -0.64
CA LEU A 205 -17.09 -18.25 -1.23
C LEU A 205 -18.15 -19.35 -1.33
N LEU A 206 -17.80 -20.53 -1.87
CA LEU A 206 -18.68 -21.69 -1.97
C LEU A 206 -19.24 -22.12 -0.60
N LYS A 207 -18.38 -22.08 0.45
CA LYS A 207 -18.82 -22.34 1.82
C LYS A 207 -19.87 -21.33 2.27
N GLY A 208 -19.71 -20.06 1.95
CA GLY A 208 -20.67 -18.99 2.30
C GLY A 208 -22.01 -19.19 1.60
N VAL A 209 -22.01 -19.47 0.30
CA VAL A 209 -23.22 -19.77 -0.47
C VAL A 209 -23.92 -20.99 0.09
N GLY A 210 -23.19 -22.06 0.44
CA GLY A 210 -23.74 -23.25 1.08
C GLY A 210 -24.42 -22.96 2.43
N VAL A 211 -23.80 -22.12 3.26
CA VAL A 211 -24.40 -21.70 4.54
C VAL A 211 -25.70 -20.94 4.32
N MET A 212 -25.74 -20.04 3.33
CA MET A 212 -26.91 -19.22 3.04
C MET A 212 -28.08 -20.01 2.41
N SER A 213 -27.76 -20.95 1.52
CA SER A 213 -28.78 -21.82 0.85
C SER A 213 -29.22 -23.01 1.70
N GLY A 214 -28.57 -23.25 2.86
CA GLY A 214 -28.80 -24.42 3.70
C GLY A 214 -28.28 -25.73 3.10
N GLN A 215 -27.41 -25.65 2.08
CA GLN A 215 -26.77 -26.81 1.43
C GLN A 215 -25.42 -27.07 2.05
N GLN A 216 -25.07 -28.37 2.23
CA GLN A 216 -23.77 -28.73 2.83
C GLN A 216 -22.59 -28.55 1.87
N ILE A 217 -22.79 -28.79 0.59
CA ILE A 217 -21.76 -28.73 -0.46
C ILE A 217 -22.36 -28.06 -1.69
N ILE A 218 -21.69 -27.01 -2.18
CA ILE A 218 -21.99 -26.38 -3.47
C ILE A 218 -20.79 -26.59 -4.37
N LYS A 219 -21.05 -27.09 -5.59
CA LYS A 219 -20.02 -27.22 -6.61
C LYS A 219 -19.82 -25.86 -7.30
N LYS A 220 -18.60 -25.62 -7.76
CA LYS A 220 -18.25 -24.35 -8.41
C LYS A 220 -19.11 -24.08 -9.66
N GLU A 221 -19.49 -25.10 -10.38
CA GLU A 221 -20.34 -25.02 -11.56
C GLU A 221 -21.79 -24.58 -11.25
N GLU A 222 -22.20 -24.72 -9.99
CA GLU A 222 -23.51 -24.31 -9.47
C GLU A 222 -23.52 -22.86 -9.00
N LEU A 223 -22.33 -22.23 -8.89
CA LEU A 223 -22.19 -20.86 -8.41
C LEU A 223 -22.67 -19.87 -9.49
N ASN A 224 -23.75 -19.17 -9.22
CA ASN A 224 -24.23 -18.10 -10.08
C ASN A 224 -23.72 -16.72 -9.60
N LYS A 225 -23.90 -15.70 -10.45
CA LYS A 225 -23.41 -14.35 -10.16
C LYS A 225 -24.19 -13.66 -9.03
N GLU A 226 -25.45 -14.01 -8.86
CA GLU A 226 -26.32 -13.45 -7.82
C GLU A 226 -25.88 -13.90 -6.43
N ASP A 227 -25.48 -15.16 -6.29
CA ASP A 227 -24.90 -15.70 -5.05
C ASP A 227 -23.63 -14.97 -4.67
N VAL A 228 -22.76 -14.72 -5.66
CA VAL A 228 -21.50 -13.97 -5.45
C VAL A 228 -21.81 -12.55 -4.98
N LEU A 229 -22.73 -11.87 -5.66
CA LEU A 229 -23.17 -10.51 -5.28
C LEU A 229 -23.69 -10.48 -3.86
N HIS A 230 -24.59 -11.41 -3.51
CA HIS A 230 -25.23 -11.45 -2.21
C HIS A 230 -24.22 -11.68 -1.07
N ILE A 231 -23.22 -12.55 -1.26
CA ILE A 231 -22.13 -12.73 -0.28
C ILE A 231 -21.34 -11.43 -0.09
N PHE A 232 -20.96 -10.75 -1.19
CA PHE A 232 -20.21 -9.51 -1.09
C PHE A 232 -21.03 -8.38 -0.45
N GLU A 233 -22.30 -8.26 -0.78
CA GLU A 233 -23.23 -7.32 -0.14
C GLU A 233 -23.24 -7.50 1.38
N LYS A 234 -23.44 -8.74 1.85
CA LYS A 234 -23.41 -9.05 3.29
C LYS A 234 -22.05 -8.75 3.93
N LEU A 235 -20.95 -9.06 3.23
CA LEU A 235 -19.62 -8.73 3.72
C LEU A 235 -19.42 -7.22 3.85
N PHE A 236 -19.83 -6.41 2.85
CA PHE A 236 -19.73 -4.96 2.92
C PHE A 236 -20.63 -4.39 4.03
N GLN A 237 -21.83 -4.92 4.25
CA GLN A 237 -22.71 -4.56 5.37
C GLN A 237 -22.03 -4.80 6.72
N GLU A 238 -21.31 -5.93 6.89
CA GLU A 238 -20.56 -6.19 8.12
C GLU A 238 -19.33 -5.27 8.26
N MET A 239 -18.58 -5.05 7.17
CA MET A 239 -17.37 -4.21 7.21
C MET A 239 -17.70 -2.71 7.35
N SER A 240 -18.85 -2.23 6.82
CA SER A 240 -19.26 -0.82 6.94
C SER A 240 -19.51 -0.39 8.38
N LYS A 241 -19.84 -1.34 9.28
CA LYS A 241 -19.99 -1.08 10.73
C LYS A 241 -18.71 -0.52 11.38
N LEU A 242 -17.53 -0.80 10.81
CA LEU A 242 -16.27 -0.18 11.25
C LEU A 242 -16.28 1.35 11.14
N PHE A 243 -16.99 1.87 10.15
CA PHE A 243 -16.98 3.28 9.78
C PHE A 243 -18.27 4.01 10.16
N ARG A 244 -19.25 3.30 10.73
CA ARG A 244 -20.58 3.80 11.04
C ARG A 244 -21.27 4.41 9.80
N VAL A 245 -21.06 3.77 8.65
CA VAL A 245 -21.65 4.20 7.38
C VAL A 245 -22.84 3.32 7.09
N GLU A 246 -23.99 3.94 6.83
CA GLU A 246 -25.18 3.24 6.35
C GLU A 246 -25.06 3.03 4.84
N THR A 247 -25.47 1.86 4.37
CA THR A 247 -25.41 1.48 2.95
C THR A 247 -26.68 1.94 2.27
N GLU A 248 -26.72 3.18 1.77
CA GLU A 248 -27.82 3.66 0.92
C GLU A 248 -27.65 3.27 -0.56
N ASN A 249 -26.45 2.86 -0.96
CA ASN A 249 -26.15 2.53 -2.35
C ASN A 249 -26.47 1.06 -2.65
N GLU A 250 -27.25 0.86 -3.69
CA GLU A 250 -27.55 -0.47 -4.23
C GLU A 250 -26.25 -1.17 -4.66
N PHE A 251 -26.10 -2.43 -4.26
CA PHE A 251 -24.96 -3.24 -4.61
C PHE A 251 -25.25 -3.97 -5.94
N THR A 252 -24.47 -3.67 -6.97
CA THR A 252 -24.70 -4.15 -8.34
C THR A 252 -23.52 -4.94 -8.90
N MET A 253 -23.72 -5.49 -10.10
CA MET A 253 -22.65 -6.22 -10.82
C MET A 253 -21.40 -5.38 -11.09
N ASP A 254 -21.53 -4.06 -11.21
CA ASP A 254 -20.40 -3.13 -11.40
C ASP A 254 -19.46 -3.06 -10.19
N ASN A 255 -19.91 -3.57 -9.05
CA ASN A 255 -19.09 -3.69 -7.85
C ASN A 255 -18.14 -4.90 -7.88
N LEU A 256 -18.42 -5.92 -8.70
CA LEU A 256 -17.53 -7.06 -8.90
C LEU A 256 -16.36 -6.66 -9.80
N LEU A 257 -15.18 -7.20 -9.50
CA LEU A 257 -13.97 -6.93 -10.24
C LEU A 257 -13.39 -8.23 -10.79
N SER A 258 -12.90 -8.18 -12.01
CA SER A 258 -11.97 -9.17 -12.50
C SER A 258 -10.66 -9.13 -11.70
N ARG A 259 -9.84 -10.14 -11.82
CA ARG A 259 -8.52 -10.18 -11.15
C ARG A 259 -7.62 -9.02 -11.57
N ASP A 260 -7.62 -8.66 -12.84
CA ASP A 260 -6.77 -7.59 -13.36
C ASP A 260 -7.27 -6.21 -12.92
N GLU A 261 -8.58 -6.00 -12.88
CA GLU A 261 -9.18 -4.80 -12.29
C GLU A 261 -8.85 -4.68 -10.80
N PHE A 262 -8.97 -5.78 -10.04
CA PHE A 262 -8.57 -5.81 -8.64
C PHE A 262 -7.11 -5.39 -8.47
N ARG A 263 -6.18 -5.97 -9.24
CA ARG A 263 -4.76 -5.59 -9.20
C ARG A 263 -4.55 -4.11 -9.53
N THR A 264 -5.20 -3.62 -10.57
CA THR A 264 -5.11 -2.22 -11.01
C THR A 264 -5.63 -1.28 -9.93
N VAL A 265 -6.77 -1.60 -9.31
CA VAL A 265 -7.33 -0.81 -8.20
C VAL A 265 -6.42 -0.89 -6.97
N TYR A 266 -5.87 -2.07 -6.70
CA TYR A 266 -4.98 -2.33 -5.57
C TYR A 266 -3.68 -1.53 -5.67
N MET A 267 -3.09 -1.39 -6.86
CA MET A 267 -1.88 -0.60 -7.14
C MET A 267 -2.02 0.88 -6.76
N LYS A 268 -3.25 1.42 -6.67
CA LYS A 268 -3.51 2.80 -6.20
C LYS A 268 -3.19 3.00 -4.70
N GLY A 269 -2.84 1.92 -4.00
CA GLY A 269 -2.42 1.90 -2.60
C GLY A 269 -3.58 1.96 -1.61
N TYR A 270 -3.53 1.05 -0.64
CA TYR A 270 -4.44 0.96 0.49
C TYR A 270 -3.65 1.06 1.79
N PRO A 271 -3.87 2.10 2.61
CA PRO A 271 -3.14 2.26 3.88
C PRO A 271 -3.47 1.16 4.88
N CYS A 272 -4.72 0.66 4.88
CA CYS A 272 -5.10 -0.55 5.60
C CYS A 272 -5.32 -1.67 4.58
N SER A 273 -4.59 -2.77 4.74
CA SER A 273 -4.69 -3.92 3.87
C SER A 273 -4.32 -5.21 4.60
N LEU A 274 -5.31 -6.04 4.82
CA LEU A 274 -5.23 -7.21 5.68
C LEU A 274 -5.53 -8.48 4.89
N LEU A 275 -4.78 -9.54 5.16
CA LEU A 275 -5.03 -10.89 4.66
C LEU A 275 -5.34 -11.81 5.84
N TYR A 276 -6.43 -12.54 5.74
CA TYR A 276 -6.84 -13.54 6.71
C TYR A 276 -6.88 -14.92 6.05
N SER A 277 -6.55 -15.95 6.83
CA SER A 277 -6.79 -17.35 6.49
C SER A 277 -7.94 -17.91 7.32
N THR A 278 -8.71 -18.78 6.69
CA THR A 278 -9.74 -19.60 7.33
C THR A 278 -9.49 -21.07 7.00
N LYS A 279 -10.27 -21.98 7.57
CA LYS A 279 -10.21 -23.41 7.19
C LYS A 279 -10.67 -23.68 5.75
N SER A 280 -11.46 -22.76 5.17
CA SER A 280 -12.02 -22.89 3.82
C SER A 280 -11.36 -22.01 2.77
N GLY A 281 -10.36 -21.20 3.12
CA GLY A 281 -9.65 -20.35 2.17
C GLY A 281 -9.32 -18.97 2.73
N TYR A 282 -8.86 -18.08 1.86
CA TYR A 282 -8.38 -16.75 2.22
C TYR A 282 -9.44 -15.66 2.00
N PHE A 283 -9.33 -14.62 2.83
CA PHE A 283 -10.13 -13.39 2.77
C PHE A 283 -9.23 -12.17 2.87
N THR A 284 -9.43 -11.18 2.01
CA THR A 284 -8.73 -9.90 2.09
C THR A 284 -9.71 -8.77 2.36
N PHE A 285 -9.29 -7.85 3.24
CA PHE A 285 -9.98 -6.61 3.52
C PHE A 285 -9.02 -5.45 3.43
N SER A 286 -9.30 -4.52 2.53
CA SER A 286 -8.51 -3.31 2.37
C SER A 286 -9.41 -2.10 2.25
N TYR A 287 -9.00 -0.96 2.82
CA TYR A 287 -9.74 0.28 2.65
C TYR A 287 -8.84 1.49 2.58
N ARG A 288 -9.35 2.55 1.97
CA ARG A 288 -8.77 3.89 1.91
C ARG A 288 -9.86 4.94 1.94
N SER A 289 -9.51 6.15 2.37
CA SER A 289 -10.41 7.30 2.33
C SER A 289 -9.67 8.54 1.81
N TRP A 290 -10.42 9.47 1.19
CA TRP A 290 -9.90 10.75 0.71
C TRP A 290 -10.99 11.81 0.71
N ARG A 291 -10.61 13.08 0.74
CA ARG A 291 -11.56 14.19 0.60
C ARG A 291 -11.99 14.35 -0.86
N ILE A 292 -13.29 14.52 -1.08
CA ILE A 292 -13.84 14.92 -2.37
C ILE A 292 -13.54 16.41 -2.55
N ARG A 293 -12.86 16.78 -3.65
CA ARG A 293 -12.69 18.20 -3.98
C ARG A 293 -14.06 18.74 -4.42
N SER A 294 -14.62 19.70 -3.69
CA SER A 294 -15.75 20.46 -4.16
C SER A 294 -15.34 21.27 -5.39
N ASN A 295 -15.95 21.02 -6.54
CA ASN A 295 -15.81 21.86 -7.74
C ASN A 295 -16.55 23.20 -7.53
N SER A 296 -16.05 24.06 -6.65
CA SER A 296 -16.52 25.43 -6.48
C SER A 296 -15.60 26.39 -7.26
N ALA A 297 -15.54 26.26 -8.59
CA ALA A 297 -14.94 27.28 -9.45
C ALA A 297 -15.39 27.12 -10.89
N GLN A 298 -16.71 27.19 -11.15
CA GLN A 298 -17.26 27.52 -12.47
C GLN A 298 -18.67 28.12 -12.33
N SER A 299 -18.75 29.27 -11.67
CA SER A 299 -19.91 30.18 -11.84
C SER A 299 -19.54 31.59 -11.43
N GLY A 300 -18.71 32.23 -12.26
CA GLY A 300 -18.24 33.61 -11.95
C GLY A 300 -17.63 34.33 -13.14
N ALA A 301 -18.06 34.00 -14.37
CA ALA A 301 -17.58 34.74 -15.55
C ALA A 301 -18.66 34.84 -16.64
N GLU A 302 -19.84 35.37 -16.26
CA GLU A 302 -20.77 35.96 -17.24
C GLU A 302 -21.66 36.95 -16.52
N LYS A 303 -21.23 38.21 -16.48
CA LYS A 303 -22.05 39.45 -16.50
C LYS A 303 -21.16 40.64 -16.22
N LYS A 304 -20.54 41.17 -17.25
CA LYS A 304 -20.34 42.62 -17.45
C LYS A 304 -19.99 42.88 -18.92
N GLY A 305 -20.99 43.13 -19.68
CA GLY A 305 -20.95 43.69 -21.01
C GLY A 305 -22.27 44.36 -21.28
N LYS A 306 -22.43 45.59 -20.79
CA LYS A 306 -23.17 46.68 -21.43
C LYS A 306 -22.62 47.98 -20.89
#